data_9b514b74a370091a0a9390860a573fbd
#
_entry.id   9b514b74a370091a0a9390860a573fbd
#
_cell.length_a   1.000
_cell.length_b   1.000
_cell.length_c   1.000
_cell.angle_alpha   90.00
_cell.angle_beta   90.00
_cell.angle_gamma   90.00
#
_symmetry.space_group_name_H-M   'P 1'
#
loop_
_entity.id
_entity.type
_entity.pdbx_description
1 polymer ?
#
loop_
_entity_poly.entity_id
_entity_poly.type
_entity_poly.pdbx_seq_one_letter_code
_entity_poly.pdbx_strand_id
1 'polypeptide(L)'
;KGKGLPPGAEEEMVAAGVPDWYIGSCKKIKYLFPKAHAVAYCMMAFRIAWFKVYHPLAFYAAYFYRRSQKGGFDAGLMTGGLESILANIDAIDNNADATAKDEDLLTTLEVVYEFYLRGFEFAPISVYESHATKFLIKDGKILPPFVAISGLGESAAWDLMEGRKGKNFLSIEEVSLACPKVSKTHMQMLKDAGAFGSLPDTSQV
;
A
#
# COMPACT_ATOMS: atom_id res chain seq x y z
N LYS A 1 16.51 -24.68 6.51
CA LYS A 1 16.62 -23.80 5.34
C LYS A 1 17.81 -24.19 4.48
N GLY A 2 17.64 -25.14 3.53
CA GLY A 2 18.66 -25.42 2.49
C GLY A 2 20.05 -25.88 2.94
N LYS A 3 20.21 -26.19 4.22
CA LYS A 3 21.52 -26.56 4.78
C LYS A 3 21.77 -28.08 4.81
N GLY A 4 20.82 -28.88 4.32
CA GLY A 4 20.87 -30.34 4.45
C GLY A 4 20.73 -30.82 5.90
N LEU A 5 21.16 -32.04 6.14
CA LEU A 5 21.22 -32.61 7.50
C LEU A 5 22.42 -32.01 8.27
N PRO A 6 22.26 -31.72 9.58
CA PRO A 6 23.37 -31.35 10.42
C PRO A 6 24.46 -32.48 10.47
N PRO A 7 25.71 -32.12 10.75
CA PRO A 7 26.73 -33.15 10.97
C PRO A 7 26.33 -34.13 12.09
N GLY A 8 26.50 -35.44 11.86
CA GLY A 8 26.11 -36.49 12.78
C GLY A 8 24.67 -36.93 12.79
N ALA A 9 23.72 -36.12 12.19
CA ALA A 9 22.30 -36.44 12.21
C ALA A 9 21.96 -37.68 11.39
N GLU A 10 22.71 -37.98 10.35
CA GLU A 10 22.49 -39.18 9.55
C GLU A 10 22.79 -40.44 10.34
N GLU A 11 23.90 -40.47 11.02
CA GLU A 11 24.35 -41.58 11.88
C GLU A 11 23.32 -41.81 13.00
N GLU A 12 22.83 -40.75 13.64
CA GLU A 12 21.79 -40.82 14.65
C GLU A 12 20.46 -41.38 14.08
N MET A 13 20.05 -40.94 12.88
CA MET A 13 18.85 -41.42 12.21
C MET A 13 18.98 -42.93 11.85
N VAL A 14 20.12 -43.35 11.34
CA VAL A 14 20.39 -44.77 11.06
C VAL A 14 20.35 -45.60 12.35
N ALA A 15 21.03 -45.14 13.41
CA ALA A 15 21.01 -45.81 14.72
C ALA A 15 19.60 -45.91 15.32
N ALA A 16 18.74 -44.91 15.04
CA ALA A 16 17.31 -44.88 15.44
C ALA A 16 16.40 -45.72 14.54
N GLY A 17 16.92 -46.40 13.50
CA GLY A 17 16.16 -47.24 12.59
C GLY A 17 15.30 -46.46 11.59
N VAL A 18 15.67 -45.21 11.29
CA VAL A 18 14.94 -44.41 10.27
C VAL A 18 15.25 -45.00 8.89
N PRO A 19 14.19 -45.22 8.05
CA PRO A 19 14.40 -45.83 6.73
C PRO A 19 15.28 -44.98 5.80
N ASP A 20 16.11 -45.63 5.00
CA ASP A 20 17.05 -44.99 4.06
C ASP A 20 16.40 -44.05 3.08
N TRP A 21 15.19 -44.38 2.59
CA TRP A 21 14.43 -43.50 1.69
C TRP A 21 14.08 -42.16 2.34
N TYR A 22 13.80 -42.17 3.64
CA TYR A 22 13.50 -40.94 4.38
C TYR A 22 14.73 -40.09 4.54
N ILE A 23 15.85 -40.70 4.96
CA ILE A 23 17.16 -40.04 5.08
C ILE A 23 17.57 -39.45 3.73
N GLY A 24 17.44 -40.22 2.65
CA GLY A 24 17.72 -39.79 1.29
C GLY A 24 16.84 -38.61 0.85
N SER A 25 15.59 -38.58 1.28
CA SER A 25 14.68 -37.47 1.04
C SER A 25 15.10 -36.20 1.78
N CYS A 26 15.49 -36.32 3.04
CA CYS A 26 15.99 -35.20 3.85
C CYS A 26 17.24 -34.55 3.24
N LYS A 27 18.13 -35.32 2.64
CA LYS A 27 19.32 -34.83 1.94
C LYS A 27 18.99 -34.06 0.66
N LYS A 28 17.94 -34.43 -0.05
CA LYS A 28 17.53 -33.82 -1.34
C LYS A 28 16.69 -32.57 -1.14
N ILE A 29 15.95 -32.46 -0.04
CA ILE A 29 15.00 -31.38 0.20
C ILE A 29 15.73 -30.11 0.66
N LYS A 30 15.80 -29.11 -0.20
CA LYS A 30 16.34 -27.79 0.14
C LYS A 30 15.38 -26.96 1.01
N TYR A 31 14.08 -27.09 0.79
CA TYR A 31 13.02 -26.45 1.55
C TYR A 31 11.93 -27.48 1.85
N LEU A 32 11.65 -27.70 3.13
CA LEU A 32 10.56 -28.55 3.57
C LEU A 32 9.38 -27.67 3.97
N PHE A 33 8.34 -27.65 3.14
CA PHE A 33 7.05 -27.11 3.49
C PHE A 33 6.03 -28.22 3.65
N PRO A 34 5.37 -28.36 4.80
CA PRO A 34 4.30 -29.33 4.98
C PRO A 34 3.21 -29.14 3.93
N LYS A 35 2.64 -30.24 3.43
CA LYS A 35 1.55 -30.18 2.43
C LYS A 35 0.36 -29.34 2.93
N ALA A 36 0.02 -29.45 4.21
CA ALA A 36 -1.03 -28.65 4.84
C ALA A 36 -0.74 -27.15 4.78
N HIS A 37 0.52 -26.73 4.96
CA HIS A 37 0.94 -25.33 4.81
C HIS A 37 0.73 -24.83 3.38
N ALA A 38 1.18 -25.61 2.38
CA ALA A 38 0.97 -25.24 0.97
C ALA A 38 -0.52 -25.13 0.62
N VAL A 39 -1.34 -26.07 1.09
CA VAL A 39 -2.81 -26.02 0.90
C VAL A 39 -3.42 -24.78 1.55
N ALA A 40 -3.03 -24.44 2.78
CA ALA A 40 -3.53 -23.25 3.46
C ALA A 40 -3.21 -21.96 2.68
N TYR A 41 -1.99 -21.81 2.16
CA TYR A 41 -1.61 -20.67 1.34
C TYR A 41 -2.38 -20.62 0.01
N CYS A 42 -2.53 -21.75 -0.67
CA CYS A 42 -3.33 -21.82 -1.90
C CYS A 42 -4.79 -21.41 -1.63
N MET A 43 -5.41 -21.92 -0.56
CA MET A 43 -6.78 -21.56 -0.18
C MET A 43 -6.92 -20.06 0.08
N MET A 44 -5.95 -19.44 0.78
CA MET A 44 -5.95 -17.99 1.01
C MET A 44 -5.80 -17.22 -0.30
N ALA A 45 -4.90 -17.65 -1.19
CA ALA A 45 -4.72 -17.02 -2.50
C ALA A 45 -6.01 -17.08 -3.34
N PHE A 46 -6.71 -18.20 -3.37
CA PHE A 46 -8.00 -18.33 -4.06
C PHE A 46 -9.07 -17.41 -3.47
N ARG A 47 -9.16 -17.30 -2.16
CA ARG A 47 -10.11 -16.40 -1.50
C ARG A 47 -9.83 -14.93 -1.85
N ILE A 48 -8.56 -14.51 -1.84
CA ILE A 48 -8.16 -13.16 -2.23
C ILE A 48 -8.45 -12.91 -3.72
N ALA A 49 -8.14 -13.87 -4.59
CA ALA A 49 -8.44 -13.81 -6.02
C ALA A 49 -9.94 -13.68 -6.28
N TRP A 50 -10.79 -14.36 -5.52
CA TRP A 50 -12.24 -14.21 -5.60
C TRP A 50 -12.68 -12.77 -5.35
N PHE A 51 -12.17 -12.12 -4.29
CA PHE A 51 -12.45 -10.71 -4.04
C PHE A 51 -11.95 -9.81 -5.18
N LYS A 52 -10.77 -10.09 -5.74
CA LYS A 52 -10.23 -9.32 -6.87
C LYS A 52 -11.14 -9.38 -8.11
N VAL A 53 -11.82 -10.51 -8.32
CA VAL A 53 -12.76 -10.71 -9.45
C VAL A 53 -14.12 -10.08 -9.18
N TYR A 54 -14.73 -10.38 -8.04
CA TYR A 54 -16.12 -10.05 -7.77
C TYR A 54 -16.31 -8.74 -6.98
N HIS A 55 -15.31 -8.29 -6.25
CA HIS A 55 -15.30 -7.05 -5.45
C HIS A 55 -13.99 -6.27 -5.66
N PRO A 56 -13.62 -5.91 -6.90
CA PRO A 56 -12.30 -5.40 -7.23
C PRO A 56 -11.94 -4.13 -6.45
N LEU A 57 -12.85 -3.17 -6.30
CA LEU A 57 -12.57 -1.94 -5.54
C LEU A 57 -12.23 -2.23 -4.07
N ALA A 58 -12.93 -3.19 -3.44
CA ALA A 58 -12.63 -3.60 -2.07
C ALA A 58 -11.25 -4.27 -1.98
N PHE A 59 -10.90 -5.12 -2.96
CA PHE A 59 -9.57 -5.73 -3.06
C PHE A 59 -8.47 -4.67 -3.16
N TYR A 60 -8.60 -3.72 -4.11
CA TYR A 60 -7.59 -2.68 -4.33
C TYR A 60 -7.49 -1.72 -3.14
N ALA A 61 -8.61 -1.30 -2.56
CA ALA A 61 -8.63 -0.44 -1.37
C ALA A 61 -7.89 -1.10 -0.19
N ALA A 62 -8.12 -2.41 0.04
CA ALA A 62 -7.44 -3.18 1.08
C ALA A 62 -5.94 -3.36 0.78
N TYR A 63 -5.59 -3.62 -0.49
CA TYR A 63 -4.20 -3.76 -0.93
C TYR A 63 -3.44 -2.45 -0.73
N PHE A 64 -3.95 -1.32 -1.24
CA PHE A 64 -3.31 -0.02 -1.12
C PHE A 64 -3.22 0.45 0.34
N TYR A 65 -4.22 0.15 1.17
CA TYR A 65 -4.16 0.39 2.60
C TYR A 65 -2.97 -0.33 3.25
N ARG A 66 -2.76 -1.61 2.92
CA ARG A 66 -1.63 -2.39 3.46
C ARG A 66 -0.28 -1.87 2.97
N ARG A 67 -0.22 -1.40 1.73
CA ARG A 67 1.00 -0.80 1.14
C ARG A 67 1.31 0.54 1.77
N SER A 68 0.31 1.42 1.96
CA SER A 68 0.50 2.76 2.55
C SER A 68 1.03 2.71 3.99
N GLN A 69 0.65 1.71 4.78
CA GLN A 69 1.17 1.52 6.14
C GLN A 69 2.69 1.31 6.22
N LYS A 70 3.32 0.90 5.13
CA LYS A 70 4.77 0.67 5.02
C LYS A 70 5.48 1.71 4.15
N GLY A 71 4.78 2.79 3.78
CA GLY A 71 5.31 3.79 2.87
C GLY A 71 5.42 3.32 1.41
N GLY A 72 4.79 2.20 1.06
CA GLY A 72 4.79 1.64 -0.30
C GLY A 72 3.64 2.17 -1.18
N PHE A 73 2.94 3.23 -0.78
CA PHE A 73 1.96 3.95 -1.61
C PHE A 73 2.18 5.45 -1.47
N ASP A 74 2.34 6.12 -2.59
CA ASP A 74 2.49 7.58 -2.67
C ASP A 74 1.46 8.13 -3.66
N ALA A 75 0.55 8.99 -3.19
CA ALA A 75 -0.51 9.56 -4.02
C ALA A 75 0.05 10.40 -5.18
N GLY A 76 1.13 11.14 -4.95
CA GLY A 76 1.77 11.95 -5.98
C GLY A 76 2.29 11.14 -7.16
N LEU A 77 2.75 9.92 -6.92
CA LEU A 77 3.24 9.01 -7.95
C LEU A 77 2.12 8.15 -8.56
N MET A 78 1.04 7.86 -7.82
CA MET A 78 0.12 6.77 -8.13
C MET A 78 -1.28 7.22 -8.60
N THR A 79 -1.64 8.49 -8.39
CA THR A 79 -3.00 8.98 -8.73
C THR A 79 -3.05 9.83 -10.01
N GLY A 80 -1.93 9.99 -10.69
CA GLY A 80 -1.80 10.84 -11.89
C GLY A 80 -2.34 10.25 -13.21
N GLY A 81 -2.94 9.05 -13.17
CA GLY A 81 -3.44 8.37 -14.36
C GLY A 81 -2.42 7.46 -15.05
N LEU A 82 -2.88 6.73 -16.07
CA LEU A 82 -2.15 5.63 -16.69
C LEU A 82 -0.78 6.06 -17.27
N GLU A 83 -0.72 7.19 -17.97
CA GLU A 83 0.54 7.68 -18.55
C GLU A 83 1.58 8.04 -17.50
N SER A 84 1.13 8.68 -16.41
CA SER A 84 2.00 9.02 -15.28
C SER A 84 2.55 7.76 -14.60
N ILE A 85 1.74 6.72 -14.45
CA ILE A 85 2.17 5.44 -13.87
C ILE A 85 3.24 4.79 -14.70
N LEU A 86 3.08 4.72 -16.02
CA LEU A 86 4.09 4.16 -16.94
C LEU A 86 5.40 4.92 -16.83
N ALA A 87 5.36 6.26 -16.85
CA ALA A 87 6.55 7.08 -16.71
C ALA A 87 7.27 6.85 -15.36
N ASN A 88 6.53 6.67 -14.27
CA ASN A 88 7.12 6.39 -12.96
C ASN A 88 7.72 4.98 -12.86
N ILE A 89 7.10 3.98 -13.48
CA ILE A 89 7.65 2.62 -13.60
C ILE A 89 8.97 2.67 -14.37
N ASP A 90 8.96 3.26 -15.57
CA ASP A 90 10.15 3.38 -16.42
C ASP A 90 11.29 4.13 -15.72
N ALA A 91 10.96 5.16 -14.95
CA ALA A 91 11.95 5.94 -14.21
C ALA A 91 12.65 5.12 -13.12
N ILE A 92 11.92 4.22 -12.43
CA ILE A 92 12.50 3.35 -11.41
C ILE A 92 13.29 2.20 -12.05
N ASP A 93 12.73 1.54 -13.07
CA ASP A 93 13.37 0.41 -13.75
C ASP A 93 14.69 0.78 -14.42
N ASN A 94 14.80 2.02 -14.94
CA ASN A 94 16.01 2.51 -15.57
C ASN A 94 16.99 3.17 -14.57
N ASN A 95 16.68 3.21 -13.29
CA ASN A 95 17.54 3.78 -12.26
C ASN A 95 18.51 2.73 -11.71
N ALA A 96 19.78 2.80 -12.10
CA ALA A 96 20.82 1.90 -11.61
C ALA A 96 21.10 2.01 -10.10
N ASP A 97 20.69 3.12 -9.47
CA ASP A 97 20.84 3.40 -8.05
C ASP A 97 19.52 3.20 -7.28
N ALA A 98 18.57 2.43 -7.84
CA ALA A 98 17.28 2.17 -7.20
C ALA A 98 17.48 1.52 -5.82
N THR A 99 16.78 2.06 -4.83
CA THR A 99 16.84 1.58 -3.46
C THR A 99 15.78 0.49 -3.21
N ALA A 100 15.90 -0.26 -2.11
CA ALA A 100 14.86 -1.20 -1.69
C ALA A 100 13.47 -0.53 -1.49
N LYS A 101 13.43 0.76 -1.20
CA LYS A 101 12.19 1.54 -1.14
C LYS A 101 11.60 1.76 -2.54
N ASP A 102 12.42 2.01 -3.53
CA ASP A 102 11.99 2.19 -4.92
C ASP A 102 11.45 0.87 -5.49
N GLU A 103 12.09 -0.27 -5.19
CA GLU A 103 11.58 -1.60 -5.54
C GLU A 103 10.21 -1.89 -4.89
N ASP A 104 10.02 -1.45 -3.63
CA ASP A 104 8.75 -1.59 -2.92
C ASP A 104 7.65 -0.70 -3.54
N LEU A 105 7.98 0.51 -3.97
CA LEU A 105 7.10 1.41 -4.73
C LEU A 105 6.77 0.82 -6.10
N LEU A 106 7.76 0.29 -6.83
CA LEU A 106 7.57 -0.35 -8.14
C LEU A 106 6.53 -1.46 -8.07
N THR A 107 6.64 -2.35 -7.08
CA THR A 107 5.65 -3.41 -6.85
C THR A 107 4.22 -2.86 -6.70
N THR A 108 4.06 -1.68 -6.10
CA THR A 108 2.74 -1.06 -5.94
C THR A 108 2.30 -0.36 -7.23
N LEU A 109 3.22 0.29 -7.94
CA LEU A 109 2.96 0.93 -9.24
C LEU A 109 2.45 -0.07 -10.27
N GLU A 110 3.02 -1.29 -10.33
CA GLU A 110 2.52 -2.37 -11.20
C GLU A 110 1.06 -2.74 -10.91
N VAL A 111 0.68 -2.78 -9.62
CA VAL A 111 -0.72 -3.05 -9.24
C VAL A 111 -1.63 -1.85 -9.54
N VAL A 112 -1.13 -0.62 -9.40
CA VAL A 112 -1.86 0.60 -9.81
C VAL A 112 -2.00 0.64 -11.34
N TYR A 113 -0.99 0.22 -12.10
CA TYR A 113 -1.08 0.08 -13.54
C TYR A 113 -2.20 -0.87 -13.95
N GLU A 114 -2.24 -2.08 -13.34
CA GLU A 114 -3.34 -3.02 -13.56
C GLU A 114 -4.70 -2.40 -13.18
N PHE A 115 -4.78 -1.66 -12.07
CA PHE A 115 -5.98 -0.98 -11.60
C PHE A 115 -6.55 -0.03 -12.66
N TYR A 116 -5.71 0.82 -13.25
CA TYR A 116 -6.11 1.70 -14.34
C TYR A 116 -6.47 0.96 -15.63
N LEU A 117 -5.72 -0.08 -16.02
CA LEU A 117 -6.03 -0.90 -17.19
C LEU A 117 -7.40 -1.59 -17.07
N ARG A 118 -7.85 -1.90 -15.86
CA ARG A 118 -9.19 -2.43 -15.59
C ARG A 118 -10.28 -1.38 -15.58
N GLY A 119 -9.96 -0.13 -15.88
CA GLY A 119 -10.90 0.99 -15.95
C GLY A 119 -11.31 1.57 -14.60
N PHE A 120 -10.56 1.28 -13.54
CA PHE A 120 -10.77 1.89 -12.23
C PHE A 120 -9.99 3.20 -12.10
N GLU A 121 -10.46 4.08 -11.22
CA GLU A 121 -9.86 5.40 -11.01
C GLU A 121 -9.75 5.74 -9.52
N PHE A 122 -8.81 6.61 -9.19
CA PHE A 122 -8.79 7.28 -7.90
C PHE A 122 -9.64 8.54 -7.93
N ALA A 123 -10.36 8.80 -6.85
CA ALA A 123 -10.92 10.11 -6.58
C ALA A 123 -9.83 11.05 -6.04
N PRO A 124 -9.92 12.37 -6.28
CA PRO A 124 -8.97 13.32 -5.72
C PRO A 124 -9.06 13.32 -4.19
N ILE A 125 -7.90 13.45 -3.53
CA ILE A 125 -7.86 13.63 -2.07
C ILE A 125 -8.66 14.90 -1.72
N SER A 126 -9.45 14.82 -0.65
CA SER A 126 -10.33 15.91 -0.24
C SER A 126 -10.22 16.16 1.26
N VAL A 127 -10.05 17.42 1.65
CA VAL A 127 -10.05 17.82 3.06
C VAL A 127 -11.37 17.44 3.74
N TYR A 128 -12.49 17.41 3.01
CA TYR A 128 -13.80 17.06 3.55
C TYR A 128 -14.10 15.56 3.60
N GLU A 129 -13.52 14.77 2.69
CA GLU A 129 -13.97 13.40 2.46
C GLU A 129 -12.93 12.34 2.76
N SER A 130 -11.63 12.63 2.53
CA SER A 130 -10.57 11.64 2.75
C SER A 130 -10.48 11.22 4.22
N HIS A 131 -10.27 9.94 4.45
CA HIS A 131 -10.01 9.41 5.79
C HIS A 131 -8.55 9.66 6.17
N ALA A 132 -8.23 9.63 7.46
CA ALA A 132 -6.84 9.77 7.91
C ALA A 132 -5.93 8.69 7.28
N THR A 133 -6.33 7.43 7.37
CA THR A 133 -5.50 6.27 7.02
C THR A 133 -6.12 5.28 6.04
N LYS A 134 -7.46 5.27 5.88
CA LYS A 134 -8.17 4.24 5.10
C LYS A 134 -8.51 4.73 3.69
N PHE A 135 -8.28 3.88 2.71
CA PHE A 135 -8.83 4.06 1.37
C PHE A 135 -10.34 3.81 1.40
N LEU A 136 -11.12 4.77 0.92
CA LEU A 136 -12.58 4.68 0.87
C LEU A 136 -13.03 4.37 -0.56
N ILE A 137 -14.19 3.72 -0.69
CA ILE A 137 -14.84 3.53 -1.98
C ILE A 137 -15.98 4.53 -2.05
N LYS A 138 -15.93 5.43 -3.04
CA LYS A 138 -16.93 6.47 -3.25
C LYS A 138 -17.22 6.61 -4.74
N ASP A 139 -18.49 6.57 -5.12
CA ASP A 139 -18.97 6.78 -6.50
C ASP A 139 -18.21 5.92 -7.54
N GLY A 140 -17.91 4.66 -7.19
CA GLY A 140 -17.17 3.74 -8.07
C GLY A 140 -15.67 4.00 -8.17
N LYS A 141 -15.11 4.92 -7.40
CA LYS A 141 -13.68 5.25 -7.34
C LYS A 141 -13.08 4.96 -5.97
N ILE A 142 -11.77 4.87 -5.91
CA ILE A 142 -11.04 4.77 -4.65
C ILE A 142 -10.56 6.16 -4.25
N LEU A 143 -11.00 6.62 -3.07
CA LEU A 143 -10.55 7.87 -2.46
C LEU A 143 -9.37 7.59 -1.53
N PRO A 144 -8.16 8.10 -1.85
CA PRO A 144 -6.99 7.91 -1.02
C PRO A 144 -7.08 8.65 0.31
N PRO A 145 -6.44 8.13 1.38
CA PRO A 145 -6.36 8.79 2.68
C PRO A 145 -5.32 9.91 2.68
N PHE A 146 -5.33 10.74 3.73
CA PHE A 146 -4.31 11.78 3.91
C PHE A 146 -2.90 11.24 4.04
N VAL A 147 -2.70 10.09 4.72
CA VAL A 147 -1.37 9.45 4.84
C VAL A 147 -0.80 8.93 3.50
N ALA A 148 -1.60 8.91 2.43
CA ALA A 148 -1.12 8.61 1.09
C ALA A 148 -0.29 9.75 0.48
N ILE A 149 -0.36 10.95 1.06
CA ILE A 149 0.50 12.09 0.69
C ILE A 149 1.86 11.88 1.37
N SER A 150 2.90 11.74 0.58
CA SER A 150 4.27 11.54 1.09
C SER A 150 4.68 12.67 2.02
N GLY A 151 5.18 12.33 3.21
CA GLY A 151 5.57 13.30 4.23
C GLY A 151 4.46 13.75 5.17
N LEU A 152 3.18 13.43 4.92
CA LEU A 152 2.08 13.75 5.81
C LEU A 152 1.87 12.60 6.81
N GLY A 153 2.33 12.82 8.04
CA GLY A 153 2.28 11.82 9.10
C GLY A 153 0.87 11.56 9.64
N GLU A 154 0.69 10.40 10.28
CA GLU A 154 -0.61 9.92 10.78
C GLU A 154 -1.24 10.89 11.79
N SER A 155 -0.43 11.53 12.65
CA SER A 155 -0.92 12.50 13.63
C SER A 155 -1.59 13.71 12.97
N ALA A 156 -0.99 14.25 11.89
CA ALA A 156 -1.56 15.36 11.12
C ALA A 156 -2.81 14.92 10.35
N ALA A 157 -2.79 13.69 9.80
CA ALA A 157 -3.93 13.11 9.10
C ALA A 157 -5.17 12.96 10.00
N TRP A 158 -4.98 12.50 11.24
CA TRP A 158 -6.07 12.44 12.21
C TRP A 158 -6.55 13.82 12.65
N ASP A 159 -5.64 14.78 12.81
CA ASP A 159 -6.00 16.17 13.17
C ASP A 159 -6.88 16.82 12.09
N LEU A 160 -6.57 16.61 10.80
CA LEU A 160 -7.42 17.03 9.69
C LEU A 160 -8.82 16.43 9.77
N MET A 161 -8.89 15.14 10.04
CA MET A 161 -10.16 14.42 10.12
C MET A 161 -11.02 14.87 11.31
N GLU A 162 -10.41 15.15 12.46
CA GLU A 162 -11.11 15.68 13.64
C GLU A 162 -11.47 17.15 13.47
N GLY A 163 -10.53 17.97 12.98
CA GLY A 163 -10.69 19.41 12.83
C GLY A 163 -11.80 19.83 11.86
N ARG A 164 -12.13 18.97 10.87
CA ARG A 164 -13.19 19.23 9.89
C ARG A 164 -14.59 18.88 10.38
N LYS A 165 -14.74 18.13 11.49
CA LYS A 165 -16.06 17.67 11.95
C LYS A 165 -17.03 18.83 12.17
N GLY A 166 -18.16 18.79 11.46
CA GLY A 166 -19.21 19.79 11.55
C GLY A 166 -18.84 21.19 11.04
N LYS A 167 -17.74 21.30 10.26
CA LYS A 167 -17.28 22.58 9.72
C LYS A 167 -17.38 22.59 8.20
N ASN A 168 -17.76 23.77 7.67
CA ASN A 168 -17.60 24.14 6.28
C ASN A 168 -16.62 25.31 6.25
N PHE A 169 -15.41 25.05 5.78
CA PHE A 169 -14.35 26.06 5.72
C PHE A 169 -14.59 27.04 4.56
N LEU A 170 -14.32 28.29 4.80
CA LEU A 170 -14.37 29.36 3.80
C LEU A 170 -12.99 29.58 3.15
N SER A 171 -11.92 29.14 3.80
CA SER A 171 -10.55 29.31 3.31
C SER A 171 -9.61 28.20 3.83
N ILE A 172 -8.45 28.06 3.18
CA ILE A 172 -7.37 27.18 3.61
C ILE A 172 -6.80 27.63 4.97
N GLU A 173 -6.79 28.94 5.25
CA GLU A 173 -6.38 29.50 6.54
C GLU A 173 -7.27 28.96 7.69
N GLU A 174 -8.58 28.88 7.50
CA GLU A 174 -9.48 28.30 8.50
C GLU A 174 -9.20 26.82 8.77
N VAL A 175 -8.83 26.06 7.73
CA VAL A 175 -8.39 24.66 7.92
C VAL A 175 -7.14 24.60 8.79
N SER A 176 -6.15 25.48 8.53
CA SER A 176 -4.93 25.56 9.32
C SER A 176 -5.18 25.90 10.78
N LEU A 177 -6.11 26.83 11.05
CA LEU A 177 -6.51 27.18 12.41
C LEU A 177 -7.26 26.05 13.14
N ALA A 178 -8.05 25.27 12.39
CA ALA A 178 -8.80 24.16 12.93
C ALA A 178 -7.94 22.90 13.21
N CYS A 179 -6.76 22.82 12.59
CA CYS A 179 -5.91 21.62 12.61
C CYS A 179 -4.47 22.00 13.06
N PRO A 180 -4.25 22.26 14.37
CA PRO A 180 -2.97 22.79 14.87
C PRO A 180 -1.78 21.83 14.74
N LYS A 181 -2.02 20.53 14.53
CA LYS A 181 -0.94 19.56 14.28
C LYS A 181 -0.50 19.50 12.81
N VAL A 182 -1.21 20.20 11.94
CA VAL A 182 -0.90 20.30 10.52
C VAL A 182 0.03 21.48 10.29
N SER A 183 1.30 21.19 10.03
CA SER A 183 2.32 22.23 9.80
C SER A 183 2.08 22.98 8.48
N LYS A 184 2.74 24.14 8.31
CA LYS A 184 2.72 24.88 7.03
C LYS A 184 3.18 24.02 5.85
N THR A 185 4.18 23.17 6.07
CA THR A 185 4.66 22.22 5.05
C THR A 185 3.57 21.21 4.68
N HIS A 186 2.85 20.66 5.66
CA HIS A 186 1.73 19.77 5.40
C HIS A 186 0.58 20.46 4.65
N MET A 187 0.28 21.73 4.97
CA MET A 187 -0.71 22.52 4.25
C MET A 187 -0.32 22.72 2.79
N GLN A 188 0.98 22.95 2.51
CA GLN A 188 1.46 23.04 1.13
C GLN A 188 1.33 21.71 0.39
N MET A 189 1.70 20.59 1.01
CA MET A 189 1.54 19.24 0.43
C MET A 189 0.08 18.93 0.10
N LEU A 190 -0.86 19.30 0.97
CA LEU A 190 -2.30 19.15 0.74
C LEU A 190 -2.77 20.02 -0.42
N LYS A 191 -2.25 21.24 -0.53
CA LYS A 191 -2.55 22.18 -1.62
C LYS A 191 -2.05 21.64 -2.96
N ASP A 192 -0.81 21.15 -3.00
CA ASP A 192 -0.19 20.55 -4.18
C ASP A 192 -0.92 19.27 -4.63
N ALA A 193 -1.46 18.51 -3.67
CA ALA A 193 -2.32 17.36 -3.94
C ALA A 193 -3.77 17.72 -4.33
N GLY A 194 -4.12 19.01 -4.39
CA GLY A 194 -5.47 19.48 -4.72
C GLY A 194 -6.52 19.20 -3.65
N ALA A 195 -6.12 18.90 -2.41
CA ALA A 195 -7.02 18.45 -1.35
C ALA A 195 -8.06 19.50 -0.91
N PHE A 196 -7.79 20.76 -1.19
CA PHE A 196 -8.69 21.89 -0.84
C PHE A 196 -9.72 22.22 -1.90
N GLY A 197 -9.62 21.62 -3.11
CA GLY A 197 -10.52 21.92 -4.23
C GLY A 197 -10.49 23.40 -4.58
N SER A 198 -11.65 24.07 -4.49
CA SER A 198 -11.82 25.49 -4.83
C SER A 198 -11.71 26.44 -3.64
N LEU A 199 -11.27 25.98 -2.46
CA LEU A 199 -11.10 26.86 -1.31
C LEU A 199 -10.03 27.94 -1.59
N PRO A 200 -10.33 29.25 -1.36
CA PRO A 200 -9.34 30.28 -1.45
C PRO A 200 -8.33 30.21 -0.30
N ASP A 201 -7.16 30.83 -0.47
CA ASP A 201 -6.12 30.84 0.57
C ASP A 201 -6.59 31.52 1.85
N THR A 202 -7.28 32.68 1.70
CA THR A 202 -7.80 33.49 2.81
C THR A 202 -9.27 33.82 2.57
N SER A 203 -10.01 34.10 3.65
CA SER A 203 -11.40 34.58 3.61
C SER A 203 -11.50 36.09 3.48
N GLN A 204 -10.38 36.80 3.44
CA GLN A 204 -10.35 38.25 3.25
C GLN A 204 -10.41 38.59 1.76
N VAL A 205 -11.43 39.38 1.39
CA VAL A 205 -11.61 40.00 0.06
C VAL A 205 -10.76 41.28 0.01
#